data_1fb4932f9e64fc55fabfa588052ac886
#
_entry.id   1fb4932f9e64fc55fabfa588052ac886
#
_cell.length_a   1.000
_cell.length_b   1.000
_cell.length_c   1.000
_cell.angle_alpha   90.00
_cell.angle_beta   90.00
_cell.angle_gamma   90.00
#
_symmetry.space_group_name_H-M   'P 1'
#
loop_
_entity.id
_entity.type
_entity.pdbx_description
1 polymer ?
#
loop_
_entity_poly.entity_id
_entity_poly.type
_entity_poly.pdbx_seq_one_letter_code
_entity_poly.pdbx_strand_id
1 'polypeptide(L)'
;MKNKAGIRGEQGQSMVEAAVVLPLLCLVIFAIVQFGITFNNYLTLTDSARAGAREAAVSREASDPVAATVSAVRSSASDLNQSNLTVSVTSAWTPGSDVTVTAKYPYSISLMGIVIQSGQLASTTTERVE
;
A
#
# COMPACT_ATOMS: atom_id res chain seq x y z
N MET A 1 -21.12 -3.47 61.33
CA MET A 1 -21.52 -2.89 60.02
C MET A 1 -20.26 -2.61 59.23
N LYS A 2 -19.90 -3.46 58.29
CA LYS A 2 -18.71 -3.24 57.41
C LYS A 2 -19.08 -2.27 56.27
N ASN A 3 -18.28 -1.24 56.11
CA ASN A 3 -18.44 -0.17 55.13
C ASN A 3 -18.44 -0.73 53.68
N LYS A 4 -19.62 -0.76 53.06
CA LYS A 4 -19.79 -1.03 51.62
C LYS A 4 -19.49 0.19 50.74
N ALA A 5 -19.03 1.30 51.31
CA ALA A 5 -18.78 2.54 50.57
C ALA A 5 -17.47 2.53 49.77
N GLY A 6 -16.46 1.75 50.19
CA GLY A 6 -15.16 1.70 49.51
C GLY A 6 -15.19 1.04 48.10
N ILE A 7 -15.99 -0.03 47.94
CA ILE A 7 -16.02 -0.82 46.70
C ILE A 7 -16.68 -0.06 45.52
N ARG A 8 -17.64 0.83 45.81
CA ARG A 8 -18.30 1.67 44.79
C ARG A 8 -17.38 2.77 44.26
N GLY A 9 -16.47 3.30 45.07
CA GLY A 9 -15.50 4.31 44.68
C GLY A 9 -14.43 3.73 43.73
N GLU A 10 -13.91 2.54 44.01
CA GLU A 10 -12.90 1.87 43.21
C GLU A 10 -13.45 1.43 41.86
N GLN A 11 -14.68 0.93 41.78
CA GLN A 11 -15.31 0.56 40.51
C GLN A 11 -15.56 1.80 39.65
N GLY A 12 -15.94 2.94 40.22
CA GLY A 12 -16.11 4.18 39.48
C GLY A 12 -14.80 4.73 38.92
N GLN A 13 -13.71 4.64 39.68
CA GLN A 13 -12.39 5.05 39.26
C GLN A 13 -11.88 4.20 38.09
N SER A 14 -11.99 2.88 38.18
CA SER A 14 -11.59 1.95 37.12
C SER A 14 -12.39 2.17 35.80
N MET A 15 -13.67 2.54 35.92
CA MET A 15 -14.50 2.87 34.76
C MET A 15 -14.01 4.17 34.07
N VAL A 16 -13.61 5.17 34.83
CA VAL A 16 -13.07 6.43 34.28
C VAL A 16 -11.71 6.20 33.63
N GLU A 17 -10.83 5.41 34.23
CA GLU A 17 -9.54 5.02 33.64
C GLU A 17 -9.75 4.26 32.33
N ALA A 18 -10.65 3.28 32.29
CA ALA A 18 -11.00 2.54 31.08
C ALA A 18 -11.59 3.45 29.98
N ALA A 19 -12.41 4.42 30.35
CA ALA A 19 -13.02 5.36 29.40
C ALA A 19 -11.99 6.26 28.70
N VAL A 20 -10.86 6.53 29.35
CA VAL A 20 -9.75 7.30 28.76
C VAL A 20 -8.80 6.40 27.95
N VAL A 21 -8.49 5.21 28.46
CA VAL A 21 -7.55 4.29 27.83
C VAL A 21 -8.14 3.64 26.57
N LEU A 22 -9.43 3.28 26.57
CA LEU A 22 -10.06 2.57 25.47
C LEU A 22 -10.03 3.35 24.13
N PRO A 23 -10.38 4.65 24.07
CA PRO A 23 -10.25 5.42 22.83
C PRO A 23 -8.81 5.51 22.33
N LEU A 24 -7.84 5.64 23.21
CA LEU A 24 -6.43 5.67 22.86
C LEU A 24 -5.97 4.34 22.26
N LEU A 25 -6.38 3.22 22.87
CA LEU A 25 -6.10 1.89 22.35
C LEU A 25 -6.73 1.68 20.96
N CYS A 26 -7.98 2.11 20.77
CA CYS A 26 -8.63 2.05 19.46
C CYS A 26 -7.86 2.86 18.41
N LEU A 27 -7.39 4.05 18.74
CA LEU A 27 -6.56 4.87 17.85
C LEU A 27 -5.28 4.13 17.40
N VAL A 28 -4.58 3.49 18.33
CA VAL A 28 -3.38 2.71 18.03
C VAL A 28 -3.70 1.54 17.12
N ILE A 29 -4.78 0.80 17.38
CA ILE A 29 -5.20 -0.33 16.55
C ILE A 29 -5.53 0.15 15.13
N PHE A 30 -6.29 1.23 14.98
CA PHE A 30 -6.59 1.80 13.66
C PHE A 30 -5.32 2.23 12.91
N ALA A 31 -4.36 2.85 13.59
CA ALA A 31 -3.09 3.22 12.98
C ALA A 31 -2.32 2.00 12.46
N ILE A 32 -2.25 0.92 13.23
CA ILE A 32 -1.59 -0.34 12.83
C ILE A 32 -2.28 -0.95 11.60
N VAL A 33 -3.61 -1.00 11.58
CA VAL A 33 -4.38 -1.54 10.45
C VAL A 33 -4.14 -0.71 9.18
N GLN A 34 -4.21 0.61 9.27
CA GLN A 34 -3.97 1.52 8.14
C GLN A 34 -2.55 1.39 7.58
N PHE A 35 -1.57 1.29 8.46
CA PHE A 35 -0.18 1.05 8.06
C PHE A 35 -0.04 -0.31 7.36
N GLY A 36 -0.66 -1.36 7.91
CA GLY A 36 -0.64 -2.70 7.33
C GLY A 36 -1.21 -2.73 5.90
N ILE A 37 -2.35 -2.06 5.67
CA ILE A 37 -2.96 -1.95 4.34
C ILE A 37 -2.02 -1.20 3.37
N THR A 38 -1.48 -0.07 3.79
CA THR A 38 -0.58 0.73 2.95
C THR A 38 0.69 -0.04 2.60
N PHE A 39 1.25 -0.76 3.56
CA PHE A 39 2.43 -1.58 3.35
C PHE A 39 2.15 -2.77 2.42
N ASN A 40 1.01 -3.44 2.56
CA ASN A 40 0.59 -4.49 1.64
C ASN A 40 0.46 -3.96 0.20
N ASN A 41 -0.17 -2.81 0.02
CA ASN A 41 -0.27 -2.18 -1.29
C ASN A 41 1.10 -1.85 -1.89
N TYR A 42 2.06 -1.42 -1.06
CA TYR A 42 3.43 -1.17 -1.50
C TYR A 42 4.15 -2.45 -1.95
N LEU A 43 3.99 -3.56 -1.23
CA LEU A 43 4.55 -4.84 -1.63
C LEU A 43 3.97 -5.31 -2.98
N THR A 44 2.65 -5.29 -3.12
CA THR A 44 1.96 -5.64 -4.37
C THR A 44 2.44 -4.75 -5.52
N LEU A 45 2.60 -3.45 -5.29
CA LEU A 45 3.11 -2.50 -6.28
C LEU A 45 4.54 -2.83 -6.71
N THR A 46 5.38 -3.19 -5.77
CA THR A 46 6.79 -3.55 -6.02
C THR A 46 6.90 -4.84 -6.82
N ASP A 47 6.11 -5.85 -6.48
CA ASP A 47 6.10 -7.11 -7.20
C ASP A 47 5.53 -6.95 -8.61
N SER A 48 4.51 -6.11 -8.78
CA SER A 48 3.94 -5.80 -10.07
C SER A 48 4.91 -5.04 -10.99
N ALA A 49 5.68 -4.09 -10.46
CA ALA A 49 6.72 -3.39 -11.20
C ALA A 49 7.82 -4.36 -11.69
N ARG A 50 8.21 -5.33 -10.85
CA ARG A 50 9.16 -6.39 -11.22
C ARG A 50 8.61 -7.31 -12.30
N ALA A 51 7.35 -7.74 -12.18
CA ALA A 51 6.69 -8.56 -13.19
C ALA A 51 6.63 -7.84 -14.53
N GLY A 52 6.27 -6.56 -14.54
CA GLY A 52 6.27 -5.73 -15.74
C GLY A 52 7.66 -5.55 -16.35
N ALA A 53 8.69 -5.33 -15.53
CA ALA A 53 10.05 -5.16 -16.03
C ALA A 53 10.59 -6.44 -16.70
N ARG A 54 10.30 -7.63 -16.14
CA ARG A 54 10.64 -8.91 -16.78
C ARG A 54 9.92 -9.12 -18.10
N GLU A 55 8.62 -8.81 -18.16
CA GLU A 55 7.85 -8.86 -19.40
C GLU A 55 8.44 -7.87 -20.43
N ALA A 56 8.75 -6.67 -20.02
CA ALA A 56 9.36 -5.65 -20.88
C ALA A 56 10.69 -6.11 -21.46
N ALA A 57 11.53 -6.81 -20.69
CA ALA A 57 12.83 -7.29 -21.14
C ALA A 57 12.74 -8.22 -22.36
N VAL A 58 11.66 -9.00 -22.46
CA VAL A 58 11.47 -10.01 -23.54
C VAL A 58 10.46 -9.57 -24.62
N SER A 59 9.75 -8.47 -24.40
CA SER A 59 8.63 -8.04 -25.27
C SER A 59 9.03 -7.13 -26.44
N ARG A 60 10.33 -6.93 -26.72
CA ARG A 60 10.79 -6.00 -27.78
C ARG A 60 10.22 -6.31 -29.17
N GLU A 61 9.98 -7.58 -29.47
CA GLU A 61 9.42 -8.04 -30.75
C GLU A 61 7.88 -8.11 -30.77
N ALA A 62 7.23 -7.80 -29.64
CA ALA A 62 5.78 -7.71 -29.59
C ALA A 62 5.27 -6.54 -30.45
N SER A 63 4.05 -6.66 -30.95
CA SER A 63 3.40 -5.60 -31.73
C SER A 63 3.26 -4.28 -30.94
N ASP A 64 3.11 -4.38 -29.63
CA ASP A 64 3.10 -3.25 -28.70
C ASP A 64 3.77 -3.67 -27.36
N PRO A 65 5.10 -3.47 -27.24
CA PRO A 65 5.83 -3.81 -26.03
C PRO A 65 5.37 -3.07 -24.77
N VAL A 66 4.90 -1.82 -24.96
CA VAL A 66 4.40 -1.02 -23.82
C VAL A 66 3.08 -1.61 -23.31
N ALA A 67 2.15 -1.95 -24.21
CA ALA A 67 0.88 -2.55 -23.81
C ALA A 67 1.08 -3.92 -23.12
N ALA A 68 2.00 -4.76 -23.63
CA ALA A 68 2.35 -6.04 -23.02
C ALA A 68 2.88 -5.83 -21.58
N THR A 69 3.82 -4.90 -21.41
CA THR A 69 4.38 -4.53 -20.09
C THR A 69 3.32 -4.02 -19.13
N VAL A 70 2.48 -3.10 -19.58
CA VAL A 70 1.39 -2.53 -18.74
C VAL A 70 0.39 -3.61 -18.33
N SER A 71 0.07 -4.54 -19.26
CA SER A 71 -0.80 -5.67 -18.97
C SER A 71 -0.21 -6.58 -17.89
N ALA A 72 1.08 -6.88 -17.94
CA ALA A 72 1.78 -7.70 -16.95
C ALA A 72 1.77 -7.01 -15.56
N VAL A 73 2.04 -5.70 -15.50
CA VAL A 73 1.93 -4.93 -14.24
C VAL A 73 0.52 -5.02 -13.67
N ARG A 74 -0.49 -4.76 -14.48
CA ARG A 74 -1.90 -4.76 -14.04
C ARG A 74 -2.37 -6.13 -13.58
N SER A 75 -1.99 -7.19 -14.28
CA SER A 75 -2.32 -8.57 -13.89
C SER A 75 -1.69 -8.95 -12.57
N SER A 76 -0.43 -8.57 -12.34
CA SER A 76 0.27 -8.82 -11.08
C SER A 76 -0.26 -7.96 -9.93
N ALA A 77 -0.86 -6.81 -10.22
CA ALA A 77 -1.46 -5.91 -9.26
C ALA A 77 -2.99 -6.04 -9.20
N SER A 78 -3.54 -7.23 -9.42
CA SER A 78 -4.99 -7.48 -9.48
C SER A 78 -5.74 -7.06 -8.20
N ASP A 79 -5.07 -7.09 -7.05
CA ASP A 79 -5.62 -6.72 -5.75
C ASP A 79 -5.73 -5.21 -5.54
N LEU A 80 -5.06 -4.41 -6.40
CA LEU A 80 -5.14 -2.96 -6.37
C LEU A 80 -6.27 -2.45 -7.27
N ASN A 81 -6.83 -1.30 -6.91
CA ASN A 81 -7.81 -0.64 -7.76
C ASN A 81 -7.16 -0.16 -9.06
N GLN A 82 -7.51 -0.81 -10.17
CA GLN A 82 -6.89 -0.60 -11.48
C GLN A 82 -7.07 0.83 -12.02
N SER A 83 -8.12 1.55 -11.61
CA SER A 83 -8.35 2.94 -12.02
C SER A 83 -7.37 3.93 -11.36
N ASN A 84 -6.81 3.56 -10.22
CA ASN A 84 -5.85 4.36 -9.46
C ASN A 84 -4.39 3.98 -9.74
N LEU A 85 -4.16 2.83 -10.41
CA LEU A 85 -2.84 2.35 -10.74
C LEU A 85 -2.30 3.06 -11.99
N THR A 86 -1.21 3.79 -11.83
CA THR A 86 -0.50 4.45 -12.93
C THR A 86 0.78 3.68 -13.23
N VAL A 87 0.98 3.32 -14.50
CA VAL A 87 2.16 2.60 -14.98
C VAL A 87 2.86 3.44 -16.04
N SER A 88 4.16 3.63 -15.89
CA SER A 88 5.01 4.31 -16.87
C SER A 88 6.14 3.36 -17.29
N VAL A 89 6.35 3.25 -18.59
CA VAL A 89 7.40 2.41 -19.17
C VAL A 89 8.31 3.30 -20.02
N THR A 90 9.61 3.19 -19.81
CA THR A 90 10.62 3.95 -20.56
C THR A 90 11.69 2.98 -21.07
N SER A 91 11.86 2.89 -22.37
CA SER A 91 12.91 2.08 -23.01
C SER A 91 13.18 2.57 -24.43
N ALA A 92 14.39 2.29 -24.93
CA ALA A 92 14.72 2.42 -26.34
C ALA A 92 14.36 1.17 -27.17
N TRP A 93 13.94 0.08 -26.52
CA TRP A 93 13.57 -1.22 -27.12
C TRP A 93 14.64 -1.82 -28.03
N THR A 94 15.90 -1.50 -27.77
CA THR A 94 17.06 -2.08 -28.49
C THR A 94 17.75 -3.11 -27.60
N PRO A 95 18.27 -4.22 -28.17
CA PRO A 95 19.00 -5.23 -27.43
C PRO A 95 20.10 -4.61 -26.58
N GLY A 96 20.15 -4.99 -25.31
CA GLY A 96 21.13 -4.46 -24.35
C GLY A 96 20.83 -3.08 -23.79
N SER A 97 19.75 -2.40 -24.21
CA SER A 97 19.29 -1.18 -23.55
C SER A 97 18.52 -1.48 -22.27
N ASP A 98 18.42 -0.50 -21.41
CA ASP A 98 17.63 -0.62 -20.20
C ASP A 98 16.14 -0.32 -20.49
N VAL A 99 15.26 -1.09 -19.83
CA VAL A 99 13.85 -0.79 -19.72
C VAL A 99 13.51 -0.51 -18.27
N THR A 100 12.91 0.63 -18.03
CA THR A 100 12.51 1.07 -16.70
C THR A 100 10.99 1.10 -16.61
N VAL A 101 10.46 0.36 -15.66
CA VAL A 101 9.02 0.31 -15.33
C VAL A 101 8.79 0.96 -13.99
N THR A 102 7.93 1.97 -13.97
CA THR A 102 7.51 2.66 -12.75
C THR A 102 6.02 2.48 -12.55
N ALA A 103 5.64 1.89 -11.43
CA ALA A 103 4.26 1.77 -11.00
C ALA A 103 4.00 2.73 -9.84
N LYS A 104 2.86 3.43 -9.87
CA LYS A 104 2.43 4.39 -8.84
C LYS A 104 1.01 4.09 -8.40
N TYR A 105 0.77 4.21 -7.11
CA TYR A 105 -0.53 4.00 -6.50
C TYR A 105 -0.78 5.00 -5.38
N PRO A 106 -1.92 5.73 -5.34
CA PRO A 106 -2.21 6.67 -4.28
C PRO A 106 -2.51 5.94 -2.97
N TYR A 107 -2.14 6.54 -1.86
CA TYR A 107 -2.52 6.09 -0.54
C TYR A 107 -3.07 7.25 0.29
N SER A 108 -3.96 6.93 1.21
CA SER A 108 -4.43 7.86 2.23
C SER A 108 -4.57 7.13 3.56
N ILE A 109 -4.00 7.72 4.59
CA ILE A 109 -4.15 7.26 5.97
C ILE A 109 -5.18 8.15 6.62
N SER A 110 -6.31 7.58 7.02
CA SER A 110 -7.38 8.29 7.69
C SER A 110 -7.65 7.69 9.07
N LEU A 111 -7.83 8.55 10.06
CA LEU A 111 -8.24 8.17 11.40
C LEU A 111 -9.61 8.79 11.68
N MET A 112 -10.59 7.95 11.99
CA MET A 112 -11.97 8.35 12.30
C MET A 112 -12.60 9.28 11.24
N GLY A 113 -12.27 9.06 9.94
CA GLY A 113 -12.79 9.88 8.83
C GLY A 113 -11.98 11.14 8.51
N ILE A 114 -10.95 11.45 9.28
CA ILE A 114 -10.03 12.58 9.02
C ILE A 114 -8.78 12.04 8.32
N VAL A 115 -8.47 12.56 7.13
CA VAL A 115 -7.23 12.21 6.42
C VAL A 115 -6.06 12.90 7.12
N ILE A 116 -5.15 12.09 7.67
CA ILE A 116 -3.94 12.56 8.37
C ILE A 116 -2.77 12.66 7.41
N GLN A 117 -2.65 11.70 6.51
CA GLN A 117 -1.55 11.61 5.53
C GLN A 117 -2.09 11.07 4.22
N SER A 118 -1.66 11.67 3.12
CA SER A 118 -1.92 11.14 1.78
C SER A 118 -0.70 11.37 0.89
N GLY A 119 -0.54 10.53 -0.12
CA GLY A 119 0.57 10.61 -1.06
C GLY A 119 0.50 9.53 -2.12
N GLN A 120 1.61 9.28 -2.78
CA GLN A 120 1.75 8.22 -3.76
C GLN A 120 2.84 7.24 -3.35
N LEU A 121 2.50 5.96 -3.37
CA LEU A 121 3.46 4.87 -3.40
C LEU A 121 4.03 4.80 -4.81
N ALA A 122 5.33 4.62 -4.93
CA ALA A 122 6.00 4.44 -6.21
C ALA A 122 7.01 3.30 -6.09
N SER A 123 7.05 2.46 -7.11
CA SER A 123 8.07 1.43 -7.26
C SER A 123 8.62 1.48 -8.68
N THR A 124 9.94 1.46 -8.80
CA THR A 124 10.64 1.50 -10.09
C THR A 124 11.58 0.31 -10.17
N THR A 125 11.50 -0.41 -11.28
CA THR A 125 12.39 -1.54 -11.58
C THR A 125 12.97 -1.36 -12.96
N THR A 126 14.25 -1.62 -13.09
CA THR A 126 14.98 -1.56 -14.37
C THR A 126 15.52 -2.93 -14.70
N GLU A 127 15.29 -3.37 -15.91
CA GLU A 127 15.81 -4.62 -16.49
C GLU A 127 16.45 -4.32 -17.85
N ARG A 128 17.22 -5.26 -18.37
CA ARG A 128 17.89 -5.13 -19.68
C ARG A 128 17.07 -5.82 -20.74
N VAL A 129 16.85 -5.14 -21.85
CA VAL A 129 16.17 -5.69 -23.04
C VAL A 129 17.04 -6.77 -23.69
N GLU A 130 16.48 -7.96 -23.90
CA GLU A 130 17.12 -9.12 -24.54
C GLU A 130 17.07 -9.04 -26.08
#